data_849eecd18d9199d3dfd476b7d5a076a6
#
_entry.id   849eecd18d9199d3dfd476b7d5a076a6
#
_cell.length_a   1.000
_cell.length_b   1.000
_cell.length_c   1.000
_cell.angle_alpha   90.00
_cell.angle_beta   90.00
_cell.angle_gamma   90.00
#
_symmetry.space_group_name_H-M   'P 1'
#
loop_
_entity.id
_entity.type
_entity.pdbx_description
1 polymer ?
#
loop_
_entity_poly.entity_id
_entity_poly.type
_entity_poly.pdbx_seq_one_letter_code
_entity_poly.pdbx_strand_id
1 'polypeptide(L)'
;MLVELFVEEGDPVVEGQVLASLDDREAQIAKADAETTLAEAKANLPKLALAVREAASRSRNAQRSADQAERDHARNEAIAEGEGGQPGLISRRDLDASLLAFNQAKGEVEGLQLAEQRALVEELAGQSAVDRAQLALQRAELDLSYMRIKAPFPGVIAERAINVGSTVTTGAPVFVLSDRQNLRTVFYRPQRELALFRRAAVQAPGDDAPKQDGGTHELLEIDAVAEALPGEVFQGWIERIAPTIDPASGNFRVTARLETGEPPMNLLPGMLVRLGIVTERHPDALVVPKRAIRREGDRNLLFVVRDGKAYEVIVEEGFPDGDDIEVIPLAGELFAGELVVVVGNRDLEDGAEVSLPEDEEVAEELEELATTTAESSGEPEPEPSVTADGGE
;
A
#
# COMPACT_ATOMS: atom_id res chain seq x y z
N MET A 1 28.15 -5.24 -17.05
CA MET A 1 29.17 -4.41 -16.39
C MET A 1 28.55 -3.05 -16.08
N LEU A 2 28.87 -2.45 -14.91
CA LEU A 2 28.39 -1.11 -14.57
C LEU A 2 29.20 -0.07 -15.33
N VAL A 3 28.52 0.80 -16.09
CA VAL A 3 29.14 1.84 -16.92
C VAL A 3 29.15 3.18 -16.23
N GLU A 4 28.00 3.58 -15.68
CA GLU A 4 27.82 4.90 -15.05
C GLU A 4 27.02 4.80 -13.77
N LEU A 5 27.37 5.68 -12.83
CA LEU A 5 26.66 5.92 -11.58
C LEU A 5 26.17 7.36 -11.60
N PHE A 6 24.90 7.59 -11.25
CA PHE A 6 24.26 8.90 -11.25
C PHE A 6 23.99 9.42 -9.84
N VAL A 7 24.19 8.58 -8.82
CA VAL A 7 23.92 8.90 -7.42
C VAL A 7 25.01 8.36 -6.50
N GLU A 8 25.18 9.03 -5.36
CA GLU A 8 26.09 8.64 -4.29
C GLU A 8 25.32 8.31 -2.99
N GLU A 9 26.05 7.80 -1.99
CA GLU A 9 25.47 7.56 -0.66
C GLU A 9 25.07 8.89 -0.02
N GLY A 10 23.84 8.94 0.51
CA GLY A 10 23.25 10.14 1.08
C GLY A 10 22.38 10.95 0.11
N ASP A 11 22.40 10.66 -1.19
CA ASP A 11 21.61 11.39 -2.16
C ASP A 11 20.11 11.07 -2.03
N PRO A 12 19.24 12.10 -2.05
CA PRO A 12 17.81 11.92 -2.17
C PRO A 12 17.44 11.52 -3.59
N VAL A 13 16.53 10.56 -3.74
CA VAL A 13 16.05 10.07 -5.02
C VAL A 13 14.53 10.02 -5.08
N VAL A 14 13.97 10.21 -6.27
CA VAL A 14 12.55 10.10 -6.54
C VAL A 14 12.24 8.78 -7.24
N GLU A 15 10.98 8.33 -7.15
CA GLU A 15 10.53 7.13 -7.85
C GLU A 15 10.81 7.20 -9.36
N GLY A 16 11.34 6.13 -9.93
CA GLY A 16 11.68 6.02 -11.34
C GLY A 16 12.98 6.70 -11.76
N GLN A 17 13.67 7.43 -10.85
CA GLN A 17 14.97 8.03 -11.13
C GLN A 17 16.01 6.96 -11.44
N VAL A 18 16.80 7.18 -12.50
CA VAL A 18 17.89 6.28 -12.87
C VAL A 18 19.06 6.49 -11.90
N LEU A 19 19.46 5.42 -11.23
CA LEU A 19 20.54 5.40 -10.25
C LEU A 19 21.87 4.98 -10.87
N ALA A 20 21.81 4.04 -11.82
CA ALA A 20 22.98 3.53 -12.50
C ALA A 20 22.63 2.98 -13.89
N SER A 21 23.62 2.93 -14.77
CA SER A 21 23.52 2.37 -16.12
C SER A 21 24.49 1.20 -16.27
N LEU A 22 23.98 0.08 -16.76
CA LEU A 22 24.78 -1.08 -17.18
C LEU A 22 25.14 -0.96 -18.66
N ASP A 23 26.09 -1.76 -19.11
CA ASP A 23 26.41 -1.90 -20.53
C ASP A 23 25.22 -2.51 -21.28
N ASP A 24 24.55 -1.72 -22.08
CA ASP A 24 23.30 -2.06 -22.76
C ASP A 24 23.48 -2.42 -24.23
N ARG A 25 24.71 -2.44 -24.75
CA ARG A 25 24.99 -2.69 -26.16
C ARG A 25 24.44 -4.01 -26.68
N GLU A 26 24.59 -5.07 -25.91
CA GLU A 26 24.06 -6.39 -26.26
C GLU A 26 22.52 -6.40 -26.27
N ALA A 27 21.89 -5.77 -25.26
CA ALA A 27 20.44 -5.64 -25.18
C ALA A 27 19.86 -4.78 -26.32
N GLN A 28 20.55 -3.73 -26.73
CA GLN A 28 20.17 -2.90 -27.89
C GLN A 28 20.22 -3.70 -29.21
N ILE A 29 21.27 -4.51 -29.40
CA ILE A 29 21.38 -5.40 -30.57
C ILE A 29 20.24 -6.41 -30.57
N ALA A 30 19.97 -7.07 -29.44
CA ALA A 30 18.88 -8.04 -29.30
C ALA A 30 17.51 -7.41 -29.60
N LYS A 31 17.28 -6.17 -29.17
CA LYS A 31 16.04 -5.43 -29.51
C LYS A 31 15.95 -5.18 -31.01
N ALA A 32 17.00 -4.67 -31.65
CA ALA A 32 17.02 -4.39 -33.09
C ALA A 32 16.80 -5.67 -33.94
N ASP A 33 17.34 -6.80 -33.52
CA ASP A 33 17.14 -8.10 -34.16
C ASP A 33 15.66 -8.56 -34.04
N ALA A 34 15.08 -8.43 -32.84
CA ALA A 34 13.66 -8.73 -32.61
C ALA A 34 12.72 -7.80 -33.41
N GLU A 35 13.04 -6.50 -33.53
CA GLU A 35 12.30 -5.54 -34.36
C GLU A 35 12.32 -5.96 -35.84
N THR A 36 13.49 -6.38 -36.33
CA THR A 36 13.64 -6.86 -37.71
C THR A 36 12.82 -8.11 -37.98
N THR A 37 12.89 -9.08 -37.06
CA THR A 37 12.11 -10.33 -37.13
C THR A 37 10.61 -10.05 -37.13
N LEU A 38 10.13 -9.12 -36.31
CA LEU A 38 8.73 -8.72 -36.29
C LEU A 38 8.31 -8.03 -37.60
N ALA A 39 9.19 -7.17 -38.15
CA ALA A 39 8.93 -6.50 -39.42
C ALA A 39 8.82 -7.52 -40.57
N GLU A 40 9.68 -8.52 -40.63
CA GLU A 40 9.62 -9.61 -41.61
C GLU A 40 8.33 -10.43 -41.49
N ALA A 41 7.96 -10.83 -40.26
CA ALA A 41 6.72 -11.56 -40.03
C ALA A 41 5.48 -10.77 -40.46
N LYS A 42 5.43 -9.47 -40.11
CA LYS A 42 4.38 -8.55 -40.52
C LYS A 42 4.32 -8.35 -42.05
N ALA A 43 5.47 -8.28 -42.71
CA ALA A 43 5.55 -8.14 -44.15
C ALA A 43 5.09 -9.40 -44.94
N ASN A 44 5.18 -10.58 -44.30
CA ASN A 44 4.74 -11.84 -44.90
C ASN A 44 3.23 -12.04 -44.81
N LEU A 45 2.57 -11.50 -43.77
CA LEU A 45 1.12 -11.71 -43.53
C LEU A 45 0.23 -11.26 -44.70
N PRO A 46 0.42 -10.09 -45.37
CA PRO A 46 -0.37 -9.69 -46.53
C PRO A 46 -0.25 -10.66 -47.70
N LYS A 47 0.91 -11.33 -47.88
CA LYS A 47 1.09 -12.33 -48.95
C LYS A 47 0.23 -13.57 -48.69
N LEU A 48 0.17 -14.02 -47.44
CA LEU A 48 -0.69 -15.15 -47.03
C LEU A 48 -2.18 -14.79 -47.17
N ALA A 49 -2.57 -13.60 -46.74
CA ALA A 49 -3.95 -13.11 -46.94
C ALA A 49 -4.34 -13.01 -48.40
N LEU A 50 -3.42 -12.64 -49.31
CA LEU A 50 -3.66 -12.66 -50.74
C LEU A 50 -3.86 -14.09 -51.25
N ALA A 51 -3.02 -15.03 -50.82
CA ALA A 51 -3.15 -16.45 -51.19
C ALA A 51 -4.52 -17.02 -50.79
N VAL A 52 -5.02 -16.68 -49.59
CA VAL A 52 -6.39 -17.04 -49.15
C VAL A 52 -7.46 -16.47 -50.08
N ARG A 53 -7.36 -15.19 -50.43
CA ARG A 53 -8.33 -14.54 -51.35
C ARG A 53 -8.34 -15.18 -52.72
N GLU A 54 -7.19 -15.56 -53.26
CA GLU A 54 -7.06 -16.24 -54.53
C GLU A 54 -7.68 -17.66 -54.47
N ALA A 55 -7.36 -18.43 -53.41
CA ALA A 55 -7.94 -19.76 -53.23
C ALA A 55 -9.47 -19.71 -53.07
N ALA A 56 -9.98 -18.78 -52.26
CA ALA A 56 -11.43 -18.56 -52.10
C ALA A 56 -12.12 -18.12 -53.40
N SER A 57 -11.44 -17.34 -54.24
CA SER A 57 -11.97 -16.96 -55.54
C SER A 57 -12.08 -18.17 -56.50
N ARG A 58 -11.05 -19.03 -56.52
CA ARG A 58 -11.03 -20.25 -57.31
C ARG A 58 -12.13 -21.24 -56.85
N SER A 59 -12.25 -21.45 -55.55
CA SER A 59 -13.26 -22.29 -54.90
C SER A 59 -14.67 -21.82 -55.27
N ARG A 60 -14.97 -20.52 -55.18
CA ARG A 60 -16.26 -19.94 -55.56
C ARG A 60 -16.58 -20.07 -57.04
N ASN A 61 -15.57 -19.96 -57.93
CA ASN A 61 -15.78 -20.14 -59.38
C ASN A 61 -16.06 -21.59 -59.69
N ALA A 62 -15.34 -22.54 -59.11
CA ALA A 62 -15.63 -23.98 -59.28
C ALA A 62 -17.02 -24.36 -58.76
N GLN A 63 -17.44 -23.76 -57.61
CA GLN A 63 -18.79 -23.99 -57.10
C GLN A 63 -19.85 -23.54 -58.07
N ARG A 64 -19.68 -22.36 -58.70
CA ARG A 64 -20.64 -21.91 -59.75
C ARG A 64 -20.67 -22.86 -60.95
N SER A 65 -19.52 -23.41 -61.39
CA SER A 65 -19.48 -24.40 -62.48
C SER A 65 -20.15 -25.70 -62.06
N ALA A 66 -19.95 -26.19 -60.86
CA ALA A 66 -20.63 -27.37 -60.33
C ALA A 66 -22.13 -27.18 -60.20
N ASP A 67 -22.61 -26.03 -59.71
CA ASP A 67 -24.01 -25.66 -59.61
C ASP A 67 -24.66 -25.60 -61.03
N GLN A 68 -23.90 -25.20 -62.06
CA GLN A 68 -24.37 -25.21 -63.42
C GLN A 68 -24.45 -26.65 -63.95
N ALA A 69 -23.41 -27.47 -63.74
CA ALA A 69 -23.41 -28.88 -64.19
C ALA A 69 -24.51 -29.70 -63.49
N GLU A 70 -24.79 -29.42 -62.23
CA GLU A 70 -25.89 -30.01 -61.46
C GLU A 70 -27.26 -29.68 -62.11
N ARG A 71 -27.49 -28.40 -62.38
CA ARG A 71 -28.77 -27.98 -63.09
C ARG A 71 -28.92 -28.60 -64.47
N ASP A 72 -27.82 -28.70 -65.20
CA ASP A 72 -27.88 -29.31 -66.56
C ASP A 72 -28.13 -30.83 -66.46
N HIS A 73 -27.50 -31.51 -65.46
CA HIS A 73 -27.78 -32.93 -65.23
C HIS A 73 -29.21 -33.15 -64.75
N ALA A 74 -29.71 -32.42 -63.76
CA ALA A 74 -31.08 -32.52 -63.27
C ALA A 74 -32.12 -32.25 -64.37
N ARG A 75 -31.84 -31.30 -65.28
CA ARG A 75 -32.68 -31.05 -66.42
C ARG A 75 -32.70 -32.24 -67.35
N ASN A 76 -31.56 -32.83 -67.69
CA ASN A 76 -31.45 -34.00 -68.56
C ASN A 76 -32.12 -35.23 -67.94
N GLU A 77 -32.01 -35.42 -66.62
CA GLU A 77 -32.69 -36.49 -65.89
C GLU A 77 -34.19 -36.34 -65.90
N ALA A 78 -34.73 -35.15 -65.61
CA ALA A 78 -36.17 -34.85 -65.68
C ALA A 78 -36.78 -35.11 -67.11
N ILE A 79 -36.03 -34.76 -68.21
CA ILE A 79 -36.45 -35.05 -69.59
C ILE A 79 -36.38 -36.56 -69.90
N ALA A 80 -35.39 -37.29 -69.39
CA ALA A 80 -35.25 -38.72 -69.53
C ALA A 80 -36.38 -39.51 -68.85
N GLU A 81 -36.80 -39.03 -67.62
CA GLU A 81 -37.92 -39.60 -66.85
C GLU A 81 -39.32 -39.25 -67.40
N GLY A 82 -39.38 -38.34 -68.34
CA GLY A 82 -40.66 -38.00 -69.03
C GLY A 82 -41.52 -36.96 -68.30
N GLU A 83 -40.93 -36.19 -67.37
CA GLU A 83 -41.60 -35.04 -66.77
C GLU A 83 -41.76 -33.89 -67.78
N GLY A 84 -42.63 -33.98 -68.67
CA GLY A 84 -42.90 -32.99 -69.73
C GLY A 84 -43.63 -33.56 -70.93
N GLY A 85 -44.07 -34.83 -70.87
CA GLY A 85 -44.99 -35.44 -71.82
C GLY A 85 -44.38 -36.03 -73.11
N GLN A 86 -43.07 -36.10 -73.25
CA GLN A 86 -42.39 -36.79 -74.40
C GLN A 86 -41.15 -37.56 -73.86
N PRO A 87 -41.29 -38.84 -73.46
CA PRO A 87 -40.16 -39.68 -73.06
C PRO A 87 -39.28 -40.00 -74.28
N GLY A 88 -37.96 -39.81 -74.12
CA GLY A 88 -36.98 -40.30 -75.13
C GLY A 88 -36.25 -39.26 -75.95
N LEU A 89 -36.32 -37.97 -75.66
CA LEU A 89 -35.62 -36.91 -76.41
C LEU A 89 -34.12 -36.80 -76.02
N ILE A 90 -33.66 -37.47 -74.94
CA ILE A 90 -32.26 -37.50 -74.54
C ILE A 90 -31.71 -38.91 -74.63
N SER A 91 -30.55 -39.07 -75.24
CA SER A 91 -29.81 -40.33 -75.33
C SER A 91 -29.25 -40.70 -73.94
N ARG A 92 -29.23 -42.03 -73.61
CA ARG A 92 -28.53 -42.51 -72.39
C ARG A 92 -27.08 -42.04 -72.31
N ARG A 93 -26.43 -41.89 -73.45
CA ARG A 93 -25.05 -41.39 -73.55
C ARG A 93 -24.94 -39.93 -73.10
N ASP A 94 -25.94 -39.11 -73.41
CA ASP A 94 -25.96 -37.70 -73.04
C ASP A 94 -26.25 -37.53 -71.52
N LEU A 95 -27.11 -38.40 -70.95
CA LEU A 95 -27.34 -38.45 -69.49
C LEU A 95 -26.09 -38.90 -68.75
N ASP A 96 -25.44 -39.97 -69.21
CA ASP A 96 -24.14 -40.42 -68.57
C ASP A 96 -23.05 -39.38 -68.72
N ALA A 97 -22.99 -38.64 -69.83
CA ALA A 97 -22.03 -37.54 -70.00
C ALA A 97 -22.30 -36.36 -69.04
N SER A 98 -23.58 -36.01 -68.85
CA SER A 98 -23.93 -34.94 -67.91
C SER A 98 -23.64 -35.34 -66.42
N LEU A 99 -23.89 -36.60 -66.04
CA LEU A 99 -23.56 -37.14 -64.75
C LEU A 99 -22.03 -37.13 -64.51
N LEU A 100 -21.26 -37.53 -65.51
CA LEU A 100 -19.80 -37.50 -65.45
C LEU A 100 -19.27 -36.05 -65.24
N ALA A 101 -19.83 -35.10 -66.05
CA ALA A 101 -19.49 -33.69 -65.95
C ALA A 101 -19.79 -33.11 -64.53
N PHE A 102 -20.94 -33.45 -63.94
CA PHE A 102 -21.32 -33.06 -62.59
C PHE A 102 -20.37 -33.63 -61.57
N ASN A 103 -20.07 -34.95 -61.62
CA ASN A 103 -19.16 -35.60 -60.72
C ASN A 103 -17.74 -35.04 -60.85
N GLN A 104 -17.26 -34.69 -62.02
CA GLN A 104 -15.98 -34.04 -62.24
C GLN A 104 -15.95 -32.62 -61.60
N ALA A 105 -16.97 -31.81 -61.83
CA ALA A 105 -17.10 -30.47 -61.29
C ALA A 105 -17.19 -30.51 -59.75
N LYS A 106 -17.90 -31.48 -59.19
CA LYS A 106 -17.98 -31.71 -57.76
C LYS A 106 -16.60 -32.04 -57.12
N GLY A 107 -15.84 -32.96 -57.75
CA GLY A 107 -14.52 -33.32 -57.33
C GLY A 107 -13.53 -32.12 -57.40
N GLU A 108 -13.69 -31.24 -58.42
CA GLU A 108 -12.90 -30.01 -58.51
C GLU A 108 -13.23 -29.04 -57.37
N VAL A 109 -14.49 -28.85 -57.00
CA VAL A 109 -14.92 -28.04 -55.87
C VAL A 109 -14.26 -28.54 -54.56
N GLU A 110 -14.36 -29.86 -54.28
CA GLU A 110 -13.78 -30.47 -53.09
C GLU A 110 -12.26 -30.22 -53.02
N GLY A 111 -11.54 -30.38 -54.14
CA GLY A 111 -10.12 -30.11 -54.25
C GLY A 111 -9.74 -28.64 -53.96
N LEU A 112 -10.52 -27.68 -54.50
CA LEU A 112 -10.30 -26.27 -54.33
C LEU A 112 -10.72 -25.76 -52.95
N GLN A 113 -11.77 -26.35 -52.34
CA GLN A 113 -12.13 -26.06 -50.97
C GLN A 113 -11.03 -26.51 -50.00
N LEU A 114 -10.42 -27.68 -50.22
CA LEU A 114 -9.28 -28.13 -49.46
C LEU A 114 -8.07 -27.19 -49.61
N ALA A 115 -7.84 -26.66 -50.83
CA ALA A 115 -6.79 -25.68 -51.06
C ALA A 115 -7.03 -24.36 -50.30
N GLU A 116 -8.29 -23.87 -50.27
CA GLU A 116 -8.70 -22.72 -49.49
C GLU A 116 -8.47 -22.94 -47.99
N GLN A 117 -8.87 -24.09 -47.43
CA GLN A 117 -8.62 -24.42 -46.05
C GLN A 117 -7.13 -24.46 -45.70
N ARG A 118 -6.27 -24.99 -46.60
CA ARG A 118 -4.82 -24.97 -46.42
C ARG A 118 -4.28 -23.54 -46.37
N ALA A 119 -4.72 -22.67 -47.26
CA ALA A 119 -4.30 -21.27 -47.27
C ALA A 119 -4.71 -20.53 -45.98
N LEU A 120 -5.93 -20.81 -45.44
CA LEU A 120 -6.37 -20.27 -44.15
C LEU A 120 -5.50 -20.73 -42.99
N VAL A 121 -5.13 -22.01 -42.98
CA VAL A 121 -4.20 -22.53 -41.93
C VAL A 121 -2.83 -21.88 -42.02
N GLU A 122 -2.33 -21.64 -43.25
CA GLU A 122 -1.04 -20.94 -43.45
C GLU A 122 -1.13 -19.47 -43.01
N GLU A 123 -2.26 -18.78 -43.25
CA GLU A 123 -2.47 -17.41 -42.76
C GLU A 123 -2.51 -17.37 -41.25
N LEU A 124 -3.20 -18.30 -40.57
CA LEU A 124 -3.24 -18.43 -39.12
C LEU A 124 -1.85 -18.71 -38.54
N ALA A 125 -1.08 -19.58 -39.23
CA ALA A 125 0.32 -19.83 -38.85
C ALA A 125 1.18 -18.56 -39.00
N GLY A 126 0.96 -17.77 -40.04
CA GLY A 126 1.56 -16.45 -40.24
C GLY A 126 1.22 -15.47 -39.13
N GLN A 127 -0.05 -15.39 -38.73
CA GLN A 127 -0.46 -14.57 -37.57
C GLN A 127 0.24 -15.00 -36.27
N SER A 128 0.29 -16.30 -36.04
CA SER A 128 1.00 -16.85 -34.86
C SER A 128 2.51 -16.55 -34.90
N ALA A 129 3.10 -16.43 -36.08
CA ALA A 129 4.51 -15.99 -36.21
C ALA A 129 4.69 -14.51 -35.85
N VAL A 130 3.75 -13.64 -36.24
CA VAL A 130 3.75 -12.22 -35.82
C VAL A 130 3.64 -12.10 -34.32
N ASP A 131 2.71 -12.84 -33.70
CA ASP A 131 2.50 -12.81 -32.24
C ASP A 131 3.76 -13.25 -31.47
N ARG A 132 4.41 -14.32 -31.95
CA ARG A 132 5.68 -14.79 -31.37
C ARG A 132 6.81 -13.76 -31.50
N ALA A 133 6.94 -13.14 -32.67
CA ALA A 133 7.95 -12.10 -32.88
C ALA A 133 7.67 -10.85 -32.04
N GLN A 134 6.40 -10.51 -31.82
CA GLN A 134 6.01 -9.41 -30.95
C GLN A 134 6.36 -9.68 -29.48
N LEU A 135 6.13 -10.91 -28.99
CA LEU A 135 6.53 -11.34 -27.65
C LEU A 135 8.07 -11.33 -27.49
N ALA A 136 8.80 -11.73 -28.53
CA ALA A 136 10.26 -11.66 -28.52
C ALA A 136 10.76 -10.20 -28.42
N LEU A 137 10.14 -9.26 -29.14
CA LEU A 137 10.45 -7.83 -29.03
C LEU A 137 10.17 -7.31 -27.63
N GLN A 138 8.98 -7.59 -27.06
CA GLN A 138 8.63 -7.19 -25.70
C GLN A 138 9.65 -7.68 -24.67
N ARG A 139 10.14 -8.93 -24.84
CA ARG A 139 11.17 -9.48 -23.98
C ARG A 139 12.49 -8.72 -24.12
N ALA A 140 12.94 -8.44 -25.32
CA ALA A 140 14.16 -7.67 -25.56
C ALA A 140 14.06 -6.22 -25.02
N GLU A 141 12.88 -5.60 -25.10
CA GLU A 141 12.62 -4.28 -24.51
C GLU A 141 12.67 -4.31 -22.98
N LEU A 142 12.12 -5.36 -22.37
CA LEU A 142 12.20 -5.56 -20.93
C LEU A 142 13.64 -5.76 -20.47
N ASP A 143 14.41 -6.60 -21.15
CA ASP A 143 15.82 -6.84 -20.87
C ASP A 143 16.63 -5.55 -21.00
N LEU A 144 16.35 -4.72 -22.01
CA LEU A 144 16.97 -3.39 -22.18
C LEU A 144 16.57 -2.45 -21.01
N SER A 145 15.33 -2.52 -20.54
CA SER A 145 14.89 -1.70 -19.41
C SER A 145 15.64 -2.01 -18.12
N TYR A 146 16.04 -3.27 -17.93
CA TYR A 146 16.84 -3.72 -16.77
C TYR A 146 18.30 -3.25 -16.83
N MET A 147 18.77 -2.78 -17.97
CA MET A 147 20.11 -2.19 -18.07
C MET A 147 20.18 -0.82 -17.37
N ARG A 148 19.05 -0.24 -16.99
CA ARG A 148 18.98 0.99 -16.18
C ARG A 148 18.37 0.66 -14.83
N ILE A 149 19.18 0.76 -13.79
CA ILE A 149 18.74 0.56 -12.41
C ILE A 149 18.01 1.82 -11.95
N LYS A 150 16.74 1.68 -11.56
CA LYS A 150 15.87 2.79 -11.14
C LYS A 150 15.44 2.63 -9.70
N ALA A 151 15.15 3.77 -9.04
CA ALA A 151 14.55 3.78 -7.71
C ALA A 151 13.10 3.29 -7.76
N PRO A 152 12.71 2.28 -6.96
CA PRO A 152 11.33 1.76 -6.93
C PRO A 152 10.37 2.65 -6.13
N PHE A 153 10.88 3.52 -5.26
CA PHE A 153 10.13 4.47 -4.44
C PHE A 153 11.02 5.68 -4.08
N PRO A 154 10.45 6.80 -3.64
CA PRO A 154 11.24 7.96 -3.21
C PRO A 154 11.95 7.66 -1.88
N GLY A 155 13.20 8.11 -1.75
CA GLY A 155 13.99 7.84 -0.55
C GLY A 155 15.38 8.43 -0.60
N VAL A 156 16.29 7.87 0.20
CA VAL A 156 17.71 8.25 0.25
C VAL A 156 18.57 7.01 0.05
N ILE A 157 19.64 7.12 -0.70
CA ILE A 157 20.62 6.03 -0.87
C ILE A 157 21.35 5.82 0.45
N ALA A 158 21.09 4.70 1.12
CA ALA A 158 21.73 4.36 2.39
C ALA A 158 23.09 3.71 2.20
N GLU A 159 23.24 2.88 1.16
CA GLU A 159 24.49 2.18 0.87
C GLU A 159 24.61 1.91 -0.62
N ARG A 160 25.83 1.97 -1.13
CA ARG A 160 26.20 1.62 -2.48
C ARG A 160 27.17 0.45 -2.49
N ALA A 161 26.68 -0.73 -2.84
CA ALA A 161 27.45 -1.98 -2.79
C ALA A 161 28.41 -2.19 -3.97
N ILE A 162 28.37 -1.33 -5.00
CA ILE A 162 29.13 -1.52 -6.25
C ILE A 162 29.80 -0.24 -6.75
N ASN A 163 30.85 -0.42 -7.56
CA ASN A 163 31.60 0.66 -8.21
C ASN A 163 31.51 0.57 -9.74
N VAL A 164 31.81 1.68 -10.44
CA VAL A 164 31.94 1.68 -11.89
C VAL A 164 33.00 0.66 -12.34
N GLY A 165 32.67 -0.10 -13.37
CA GLY A 165 33.51 -1.20 -13.86
C GLY A 165 33.25 -2.56 -13.19
N SER A 166 32.44 -2.62 -12.12
CA SER A 166 32.09 -3.89 -11.48
C SER A 166 31.11 -4.70 -12.32
N THR A 167 31.22 -6.01 -12.24
CA THR A 167 30.24 -6.93 -12.84
C THR A 167 29.07 -7.13 -11.88
N VAL A 168 27.87 -6.85 -12.34
CA VAL A 168 26.62 -7.08 -11.60
C VAL A 168 26.09 -8.45 -11.94
N THR A 169 25.82 -9.28 -10.91
CA THR A 169 25.19 -10.58 -11.06
C THR A 169 23.76 -10.51 -10.57
N THR A 170 22.88 -11.32 -11.14
CA THR A 170 21.47 -11.40 -10.71
C THR A 170 21.38 -11.79 -9.23
N GLY A 171 20.66 -11.01 -8.45
CA GLY A 171 20.48 -11.23 -7.02
C GLY A 171 21.50 -10.53 -6.12
N ALA A 172 22.55 -9.91 -6.67
CA ALA A 172 23.47 -9.11 -5.89
C ALA A 172 22.84 -7.71 -5.56
N PRO A 173 22.96 -7.23 -4.33
CA PRO A 173 22.52 -5.88 -3.98
C PRO A 173 23.43 -4.85 -4.70
N VAL A 174 22.83 -3.83 -5.29
CA VAL A 174 23.50 -2.73 -5.96
C VAL A 174 23.43 -1.46 -5.13
N PHE A 175 22.24 -1.13 -4.68
CA PHE A 175 21.95 -0.02 -3.78
C PHE A 175 21.03 -0.50 -2.66
N VAL A 176 21.19 0.11 -1.49
CA VAL A 176 20.22 0.04 -0.40
C VAL A 176 19.52 1.39 -0.36
N LEU A 177 18.22 1.38 -0.65
CA LEU A 177 17.38 2.57 -0.62
C LEU A 177 16.59 2.58 0.68
N SER A 178 16.65 3.70 1.39
CA SER A 178 15.94 3.91 2.65
C SER A 178 14.73 4.82 2.45
N ASP A 179 13.55 4.34 2.82
CA ASP A 179 12.35 5.16 2.90
C ASP A 179 12.37 5.91 4.23
N ARG A 180 12.44 7.24 4.17
CA ARG A 180 12.44 8.12 5.35
C ARG A 180 11.05 8.62 5.72
N GLN A 181 10.04 8.42 4.89
CA GLN A 181 8.68 8.89 5.12
C GLN A 181 7.82 7.87 5.88
N ASN A 182 8.16 6.59 5.78
CA ASN A 182 7.37 5.49 6.33
C ASN A 182 8.15 4.72 7.40
N LEU A 183 8.57 5.42 8.45
CA LEU A 183 9.33 4.78 9.53
C LEU A 183 8.41 3.92 10.40
N ARG A 184 8.90 2.73 10.72
CA ARG A 184 8.24 1.75 11.57
C ARG A 184 9.14 1.34 12.71
N THR A 185 8.56 1.18 13.88
CA THR A 185 9.24 0.59 15.04
C THR A 185 8.57 -0.71 15.44
N VAL A 186 9.36 -1.65 15.90
CA VAL A 186 8.89 -2.98 16.34
C VAL A 186 9.26 -3.15 17.80
N PHE A 187 8.27 -3.51 18.61
CA PHE A 187 8.46 -3.79 20.02
C PHE A 187 7.63 -4.99 20.47
N TYR A 188 7.93 -5.49 21.67
CA TYR A 188 7.30 -6.68 22.21
C TYR A 188 6.60 -6.37 23.52
N ARG A 189 5.39 -6.96 23.71
CA ARG A 189 4.59 -6.76 24.93
C ARG A 189 4.08 -8.11 25.46
N PRO A 190 3.97 -8.26 26.81
CA PRO A 190 3.45 -9.47 27.41
C PRO A 190 1.99 -9.76 27.00
N GLN A 191 1.65 -11.03 26.86
CA GLN A 191 0.31 -11.47 26.45
C GLN A 191 -0.85 -10.94 27.30
N ARG A 192 -0.62 -10.62 28.59
CA ARG A 192 -1.63 -10.03 29.49
C ARG A 192 -2.17 -8.69 28.99
N GLU A 193 -1.38 -7.95 28.21
CA GLU A 193 -1.72 -6.64 27.66
C GLU A 193 -2.41 -6.73 26.29
N LEU A 194 -2.54 -7.94 25.71
CA LEU A 194 -3.07 -8.13 24.36
C LEU A 194 -4.48 -7.55 24.18
N ALA A 195 -5.33 -7.62 25.22
CA ALA A 195 -6.69 -7.11 25.15
C ALA A 195 -6.73 -5.59 24.98
N LEU A 196 -5.82 -4.87 25.67
CA LEU A 196 -5.63 -3.43 25.57
C LEU A 196 -5.21 -3.02 24.16
N PHE A 197 -4.15 -3.65 23.66
CA PHE A 197 -3.63 -3.36 22.32
C PHE A 197 -4.62 -3.72 21.19
N ARG A 198 -5.42 -4.77 21.35
CA ARG A 198 -6.45 -5.13 20.35
C ARG A 198 -7.58 -4.11 20.25
N ARG A 199 -7.97 -3.48 21.36
CA ARG A 199 -8.98 -2.40 21.33
C ARG A 199 -8.48 -1.22 20.49
N ALA A 200 -7.21 -0.87 20.63
CA ALA A 200 -6.59 0.24 19.90
C ALA A 200 -6.33 -0.06 18.41
N ALA A 201 -5.97 -1.30 18.07
CA ALA A 201 -5.63 -1.68 16.68
C ALA A 201 -6.85 -1.74 15.74
N VAL A 202 -8.07 -1.83 16.27
CA VAL A 202 -9.31 -1.81 15.45
C VAL A 202 -9.56 -0.44 14.82
N GLN A 203 -8.76 0.58 15.13
CA GLN A 203 -9.02 1.97 14.81
C GLN A 203 -7.92 2.69 14.03
N ALA A 204 -6.97 1.95 13.46
CA ALA A 204 -6.04 2.56 12.51
C ALA A 204 -6.82 3.23 11.35
N PRO A 205 -6.50 4.49 10.96
CA PRO A 205 -7.13 5.15 9.84
C PRO A 205 -6.72 4.44 8.54
N GLY A 206 -7.52 3.48 8.13
CA GLY A 206 -7.44 2.83 6.83
C GLY A 206 -8.72 3.18 6.07
N ASP A 207 -8.62 3.50 4.79
CA ASP A 207 -9.67 4.00 3.90
C ASP A 207 -10.93 3.13 3.79
N ASP A 208 -11.02 1.97 4.45
CA ASP A 208 -12.11 1.00 4.32
C ASP A 208 -12.74 0.51 5.65
N ALA A 209 -12.58 1.22 6.75
CA ALA A 209 -13.25 0.83 7.99
C ALA A 209 -14.70 1.32 8.03
N PRO A 210 -15.70 0.46 8.30
CA PRO A 210 -17.09 0.91 8.44
C PRO A 210 -17.21 1.82 9.66
N LYS A 211 -17.64 3.05 9.42
CA LYS A 211 -18.04 4.01 10.46
C LYS A 211 -19.25 3.44 11.20
N GLN A 212 -19.02 2.79 12.33
CA GLN A 212 -20.08 2.40 13.26
C GLN A 212 -19.91 3.14 14.58
N ASP A 213 -20.94 3.94 14.84
CA ASP A 213 -21.40 4.48 16.12
C ASP A 213 -20.42 5.03 17.17
N GLY A 214 -20.38 6.36 17.26
CA GLY A 214 -20.54 7.22 18.45
C GLY A 214 -19.71 6.95 19.71
N GLY A 215 -18.75 6.03 19.72
CA GLY A 215 -17.84 5.84 20.83
C GLY A 215 -16.53 6.59 20.54
N THR A 216 -16.12 7.47 21.42
CA THR A 216 -14.77 8.03 21.48
C THR A 216 -13.80 6.89 21.74
N HIS A 217 -13.29 6.32 20.67
CA HIS A 217 -12.29 5.28 20.73
C HIS A 217 -10.93 5.94 20.79
N GLU A 218 -10.33 5.96 21.95
CA GLU A 218 -8.98 6.45 22.16
C GLU A 218 -8.00 5.54 21.42
N LEU A 219 -7.41 6.06 20.36
CA LEU A 219 -6.22 5.50 19.74
C LEU A 219 -5.13 5.48 20.82
N LEU A 220 -4.44 4.36 20.99
CA LEU A 220 -3.22 4.36 21.80
C LEU A 220 -2.22 5.28 21.12
N GLU A 221 -2.04 6.46 21.69
CA GLU A 221 -1.01 7.39 21.30
C GLU A 221 0.35 6.80 21.66
N ILE A 222 1.27 6.87 20.71
CA ILE A 222 2.64 6.42 20.91
C ILE A 222 3.56 7.61 20.73
N ASP A 223 4.24 7.96 21.80
CA ASP A 223 5.30 8.95 21.79
C ASP A 223 6.63 8.24 21.69
N ALA A 224 7.38 8.50 20.64
CA ALA A 224 8.70 7.94 20.41
C ALA A 224 9.77 9.02 20.60
N VAL A 225 10.70 8.77 21.48
CA VAL A 225 11.89 9.64 21.67
C VAL A 225 13.11 8.86 21.25
N ALA A 226 13.85 9.37 20.25
CA ALA A 226 15.09 8.77 19.84
C ALA A 226 16.21 9.14 20.84
N GLU A 227 17.01 8.16 21.24
CA GLU A 227 18.12 8.39 22.19
C GLU A 227 19.16 9.38 21.64
N ALA A 228 19.30 9.42 20.30
CA ALA A 228 20.21 10.36 19.62
C ALA A 228 19.63 11.78 19.47
N LEU A 229 18.33 11.98 19.73
CA LEU A 229 17.61 13.24 19.55
C LEU A 229 16.80 13.55 20.83
N PRO A 230 17.47 13.82 21.96
CA PRO A 230 16.78 14.11 23.21
C PRO A 230 16.00 15.43 23.08
N GLY A 231 14.71 15.39 23.36
CA GLY A 231 13.81 16.55 23.27
C GLY A 231 12.93 16.60 22.03
N GLU A 232 13.15 15.74 21.04
CA GLU A 232 12.24 15.56 19.91
C GLU A 232 11.30 14.38 20.19
N VAL A 233 9.99 14.63 20.21
CA VAL A 233 8.94 13.62 20.39
C VAL A 233 8.31 13.35 19.03
N PHE A 234 8.35 12.09 18.61
CA PHE A 234 7.74 11.63 17.37
C PHE A 234 6.45 10.90 17.70
N GLN A 235 5.34 11.39 17.22
CA GLN A 235 4.05 10.72 17.40
C GLN A 235 3.92 9.53 16.48
N GLY A 236 3.12 8.56 16.91
CA GLY A 236 2.88 7.37 16.12
C GLY A 236 1.63 6.61 16.56
N TRP A 237 1.27 5.60 15.79
CA TRP A 237 0.12 4.74 16.07
C TRP A 237 0.45 3.28 15.78
N ILE A 238 -0.34 2.37 16.34
CA ILE A 238 -0.20 0.94 16.12
C ILE A 238 -0.69 0.60 14.70
N GLU A 239 0.24 0.16 13.85
CA GLU A 239 -0.09 -0.32 12.49
C GLU A 239 -0.55 -1.78 12.52
N ARG A 240 0.11 -2.61 13.33
CA ARG A 240 -0.17 -4.05 13.33
C ARG A 240 0.22 -4.72 14.65
N ILE A 241 -0.63 -5.65 15.08
CA ILE A 241 -0.33 -6.58 16.16
C ILE A 241 -0.16 -7.97 15.54
N ALA A 242 0.92 -8.67 15.88
CA ALA A 242 1.14 -10.04 15.39
C ALA A 242 0.01 -10.97 15.88
N PRO A 243 -0.50 -11.85 15.03
CA PRO A 243 -1.55 -12.80 15.41
C PRO A 243 -1.04 -13.94 16.31
N THR A 244 0.28 -14.05 16.47
CA THR A 244 0.96 -15.11 17.21
C THR A 244 1.69 -14.57 18.42
N ILE A 245 1.70 -15.34 19.50
CA ILE A 245 2.49 -15.11 20.71
C ILE A 245 3.70 -16.01 20.61
N ASP A 246 4.89 -15.49 20.93
CA ASP A 246 6.09 -16.28 21.06
C ASP A 246 5.99 -17.18 22.30
N PRO A 247 5.98 -18.51 22.16
CA PRO A 247 5.80 -19.43 23.28
C PRO A 247 6.97 -19.42 24.26
N ALA A 248 8.17 -19.00 23.85
CA ALA A 248 9.35 -18.97 24.70
C ALA A 248 9.35 -17.77 25.65
N SER A 249 8.90 -16.60 25.17
CA SER A 249 8.90 -15.34 25.95
C SER A 249 7.51 -14.96 26.46
N GLY A 250 6.42 -15.54 25.94
CA GLY A 250 5.05 -15.16 26.22
C GLY A 250 4.67 -13.76 25.71
N ASN A 251 5.45 -13.21 24.77
CA ASN A 251 5.27 -11.87 24.24
C ASN A 251 4.64 -11.91 22.83
N PHE A 252 3.89 -10.86 22.52
CA PHE A 252 3.45 -10.60 21.14
C PHE A 252 4.21 -9.41 20.56
N ARG A 253 4.37 -9.43 19.24
CA ARG A 253 5.04 -8.37 18.49
C ARG A 253 4.04 -7.30 18.06
N VAL A 254 4.38 -6.05 18.29
CA VAL A 254 3.62 -4.88 17.84
C VAL A 254 4.50 -4.10 16.85
N THR A 255 3.90 -3.66 15.76
CA THR A 255 4.51 -2.75 14.80
C THR A 255 3.76 -1.44 14.88
N ALA A 256 4.47 -0.38 15.19
CA ALA A 256 3.95 0.98 15.18
C ALA A 256 4.57 1.77 14.03
N ARG A 257 3.77 2.64 13.42
CA ARG A 257 4.21 3.62 12.45
C ARG A 257 4.45 4.93 13.16
N LEU A 258 5.56 5.59 12.85
CA LEU A 258 5.92 6.90 13.38
C LEU A 258 5.60 7.97 12.33
N GLU A 259 5.01 9.07 12.75
CA GLU A 259 4.85 10.25 11.90
C GLU A 259 6.19 10.95 11.77
N THR A 260 6.65 11.03 10.56
CA THR A 260 7.76 11.90 10.19
C THR A 260 7.14 13.18 9.63
N GLY A 261 7.09 14.25 10.43
CA GLY A 261 6.55 15.54 9.97
C GLY A 261 7.22 16.08 8.69
N GLU A 262 6.65 17.11 8.10
CA GLU A 262 7.29 17.87 7.01
C GLU A 262 8.06 19.07 7.60
N PRO A 263 9.34 19.27 7.24
CA PRO A 263 10.27 18.44 6.47
C PRO A 263 10.67 17.17 7.24
N PRO A 264 11.15 16.12 6.53
CA PRO A 264 11.44 14.85 7.18
C PRO A 264 12.36 15.08 8.37
N MET A 265 11.89 14.73 9.54
CA MET A 265 12.61 14.88 10.80
C MET A 265 13.93 14.11 10.74
N ASN A 266 14.87 14.43 11.61
CA ASN A 266 16.20 13.82 11.64
C ASN A 266 16.20 12.36 12.11
N LEU A 267 15.05 11.73 12.27
CA LEU A 267 14.91 10.32 12.64
C LEU A 267 15.37 9.43 11.48
N LEU A 268 16.38 8.62 11.73
CA LEU A 268 16.97 7.72 10.76
C LEU A 268 16.61 6.26 11.07
N PRO A 269 16.38 5.42 10.02
CA PRO A 269 16.26 3.98 10.21
C PRO A 269 17.47 3.40 10.95
N GLY A 270 17.21 2.51 11.90
CA GLY A 270 18.25 1.92 12.75
C GLY A 270 18.52 2.66 14.06
N MET A 271 17.95 3.83 14.28
CA MET A 271 18.00 4.49 15.58
C MET A 271 17.20 3.73 16.63
N LEU A 272 17.74 3.72 17.86
CA LEU A 272 17.02 3.22 19.02
C LEU A 272 16.04 4.28 19.51
N VAL A 273 14.78 3.90 19.64
CA VAL A 273 13.72 4.77 20.16
C VAL A 273 13.14 4.22 21.45
N ARG A 274 12.89 5.12 22.40
CA ARG A 274 12.10 4.83 23.61
C ARG A 274 10.66 5.18 23.32
N LEU A 275 9.75 4.23 23.58
CA LEU A 275 8.32 4.40 23.30
C LEU A 275 7.58 4.65 24.62
N GLY A 276 6.89 5.77 24.72
CA GLY A 276 5.81 6.03 25.66
C GLY A 276 4.48 5.61 25.01
N ILE A 277 3.71 4.77 25.67
CA ILE A 277 2.41 4.33 25.16
C ILE A 277 1.35 4.77 26.16
N VAL A 278 0.50 5.72 25.75
CA VAL A 278 -0.64 6.15 26.55
C VAL A 278 -1.70 5.07 26.47
N THR A 279 -1.95 4.40 27.57
CA THR A 279 -2.88 3.26 27.63
C THR A 279 -4.27 3.65 28.09
N GLU A 280 -4.37 4.71 28.89
CA GLU A 280 -5.61 5.21 29.46
C GLU A 280 -5.43 6.69 29.84
N ARG A 281 -6.48 7.50 29.68
CA ARG A 281 -6.45 8.93 30.00
C ARG A 281 -7.69 9.28 30.81
N HIS A 282 -7.49 9.88 31.98
CA HIS A 282 -8.56 10.32 32.85
C HIS A 282 -8.54 11.88 32.93
N PRO A 283 -9.26 12.57 32.01
CA PRO A 283 -9.16 14.05 31.90
C PRO A 283 -9.70 14.80 33.13
N ASP A 284 -10.61 14.18 33.89
CA ASP A 284 -11.25 14.77 35.06
C ASP A 284 -10.73 14.19 36.39
N ALA A 285 -9.57 13.54 36.38
CA ALA A 285 -8.99 12.92 37.55
C ALA A 285 -8.55 13.97 38.58
N LEU A 286 -8.85 13.73 39.86
CA LEU A 286 -8.28 14.48 40.97
C LEU A 286 -6.89 13.93 41.24
N VAL A 287 -5.88 14.78 41.11
CA VAL A 287 -4.47 14.42 41.23
C VAL A 287 -3.86 15.10 42.47
N VAL A 288 -3.14 14.35 43.26
CA VAL A 288 -2.45 14.86 44.46
C VAL A 288 -1.00 14.35 44.48
N PRO A 289 -0.06 15.10 45.07
CA PRO A 289 1.29 14.60 45.25
C PRO A 289 1.28 13.30 46.08
N LYS A 290 2.03 12.29 45.66
CA LYS A 290 2.12 10.97 46.35
C LYS A 290 2.46 11.10 47.82
N ARG A 291 3.26 12.12 48.17
CA ARG A 291 3.66 12.41 49.56
C ARG A 291 2.48 12.94 50.42
N ALA A 292 1.37 13.38 49.83
CA ALA A 292 0.17 13.79 50.57
C ALA A 292 -0.61 12.59 51.11
N ILE A 293 -0.43 11.41 50.51
CA ILE A 293 -1.14 10.21 50.92
C ILE A 293 -0.47 9.56 52.10
N ARG A 294 -1.25 9.35 53.15
CA ARG A 294 -0.88 8.59 54.35
C ARG A 294 -1.51 7.22 54.33
N ARG A 295 -0.73 6.18 54.48
CA ARG A 295 -1.24 4.82 54.65
C ARG A 295 -1.42 4.46 56.10
N GLU A 296 -2.65 4.12 56.46
CA GLU A 296 -2.99 3.67 57.81
C GLU A 296 -3.69 2.31 57.78
N GLY A 297 -2.93 1.26 58.10
CA GLY A 297 -3.40 -0.11 57.94
C GLY A 297 -3.72 -0.46 56.48
N ASP A 298 -4.98 -0.68 56.19
CA ASP A 298 -5.48 -1.04 54.84
C ASP A 298 -6.18 0.13 54.11
N ARG A 299 -6.00 1.37 54.65
CA ARG A 299 -6.65 2.57 54.12
C ARG A 299 -5.62 3.59 53.69
N ASN A 300 -5.89 4.26 52.56
CA ASN A 300 -5.16 5.44 52.14
C ASN A 300 -6.01 6.66 52.49
N LEU A 301 -5.42 7.63 53.15
CA LEU A 301 -6.08 8.86 53.53
C LEU A 301 -5.19 10.07 53.23
N LEU A 302 -5.82 11.20 53.00
CA LEU A 302 -5.19 12.51 52.86
C LEU A 302 -5.92 13.54 53.70
N PHE A 303 -5.26 14.64 54.00
CA PHE A 303 -5.83 15.75 54.73
C PHE A 303 -6.01 16.94 53.82
N VAL A 304 -7.27 17.43 53.74
CA VAL A 304 -7.65 18.65 53.02
C VAL A 304 -7.78 19.80 54.01
N VAL A 305 -7.25 20.96 53.70
CA VAL A 305 -7.32 22.14 54.54
C VAL A 305 -8.51 23.01 54.10
N ARG A 306 -9.46 23.24 55.05
CA ARG A 306 -10.60 24.14 54.86
C ARG A 306 -10.69 25.01 56.13
N ASP A 307 -10.80 26.33 55.97
CA ASP A 307 -10.95 27.29 57.05
C ASP A 307 -9.90 27.13 58.19
N GLY A 308 -8.63 26.81 57.82
CA GLY A 308 -7.53 26.60 58.76
C GLY A 308 -7.57 25.30 59.56
N LYS A 309 -8.42 24.33 59.18
CA LYS A 309 -8.53 23.01 59.77
C LYS A 309 -8.31 21.92 58.75
N ALA A 310 -7.68 20.84 59.19
CA ALA A 310 -7.45 19.64 58.38
C ALA A 310 -8.63 18.68 58.49
N TYR A 311 -9.15 18.23 57.39
CA TYR A 311 -10.23 17.23 57.29
C TYR A 311 -9.69 15.96 56.66
N GLU A 312 -9.95 14.82 57.29
CA GLU A 312 -9.57 13.52 56.78
C GLU A 312 -10.47 13.10 55.59
N VAL A 313 -9.84 12.72 54.50
CA VAL A 313 -10.52 12.14 53.31
C VAL A 313 -9.89 10.77 53.05
N ILE A 314 -10.73 9.72 53.02
CA ILE A 314 -10.30 8.37 52.64
C ILE A 314 -10.38 8.26 51.14
N VAL A 315 -9.25 7.85 50.54
CA VAL A 315 -9.13 7.78 49.09
C VAL A 315 -8.65 6.41 48.62
N GLU A 316 -9.01 6.06 47.41
CA GLU A 316 -8.41 4.97 46.63
C GLU A 316 -7.36 5.55 45.69
N GLU A 317 -6.18 4.92 45.65
CA GLU A 317 -5.13 5.31 44.73
C GLU A 317 -5.47 4.84 43.32
N GLY A 318 -5.50 5.75 42.35
CA GLY A 318 -5.63 5.48 40.92
C GLY A 318 -4.30 5.40 40.19
N PHE A 319 -4.21 5.99 39.00
CA PHE A 319 -3.01 5.95 38.18
C PHE A 319 -1.96 6.94 38.67
N PRO A 320 -0.68 6.53 38.75
CA PRO A 320 0.44 7.42 39.06
C PRO A 320 0.90 8.18 37.80
N ASP A 321 1.17 9.49 37.93
CA ASP A 321 1.82 10.31 36.95
C ASP A 321 3.01 11.07 37.60
N GLY A 322 4.23 10.69 37.23
CA GLY A 322 5.44 11.24 37.84
C GLY A 322 5.44 11.18 39.36
N ASP A 323 5.49 12.35 40.02
CA ASP A 323 5.42 12.49 41.49
C ASP A 323 4.01 12.58 42.05
N ASP A 324 3.02 12.67 41.15
CA ASP A 324 1.60 12.76 41.48
C ASP A 324 0.89 11.43 41.31
N ILE A 325 -0.33 11.32 41.88
CA ILE A 325 -1.19 10.14 41.77
C ILE A 325 -2.65 10.56 41.75
N GLU A 326 -3.42 9.91 40.92
CA GLU A 326 -4.87 10.03 40.89
C GLU A 326 -5.47 9.51 42.21
N VAL A 327 -6.43 10.24 42.75
CA VAL A 327 -7.17 9.81 43.94
C VAL A 327 -8.67 9.84 43.70
N ILE A 328 -9.33 8.77 44.14
CA ILE A 328 -10.78 8.63 44.11
C ILE A 328 -11.31 8.70 45.52
N PRO A 329 -12.06 9.75 45.93
CA PRO A 329 -12.58 9.87 47.29
C PRO A 329 -13.59 8.76 47.56
N LEU A 330 -13.36 7.94 48.59
CA LEU A 330 -14.23 6.90 49.07
C LEU A 330 -15.13 7.39 50.24
N ALA A 331 -14.57 8.21 51.12
CA ALA A 331 -15.29 8.86 52.20
C ALA A 331 -14.68 10.24 52.49
N GLY A 332 -15.54 11.22 52.68
CA GLY A 332 -15.19 12.63 52.75
C GLY A 332 -15.41 13.29 51.38
N GLU A 333 -15.27 14.60 51.33
CA GLU A 333 -15.39 15.39 50.09
C GLU A 333 -14.01 15.90 49.70
N LEU A 334 -13.69 15.81 48.40
CA LEU A 334 -12.47 16.34 47.80
C LEU A 334 -12.81 17.04 46.48
N PHE A 335 -12.46 18.32 46.36
CA PHE A 335 -12.72 19.11 45.16
C PHE A 335 -11.41 19.59 44.53
N ALA A 336 -11.47 19.78 43.22
CA ALA A 336 -10.33 20.35 42.50
C ALA A 336 -9.99 21.76 43.02
N GLY A 337 -8.69 22.02 43.25
CA GLY A 337 -8.20 23.30 43.74
C GLY A 337 -8.14 23.41 45.26
N GLU A 338 -8.50 22.38 46.03
CA GLU A 338 -8.35 22.36 47.49
C GLU A 338 -6.91 22.12 47.92
N LEU A 339 -6.52 22.74 49.01
CA LEU A 339 -5.18 22.55 49.58
C LEU A 339 -5.08 21.22 50.32
N VAL A 340 -4.05 20.44 49.98
CA VAL A 340 -3.79 19.15 50.65
C VAL A 340 -2.48 19.23 51.50
N VAL A 341 -2.49 18.58 52.63
CA VAL A 341 -1.31 18.55 53.53
C VAL A 341 -0.28 17.57 52.98
N VAL A 342 0.88 18.08 52.63
CA VAL A 342 1.99 17.29 52.07
C VAL A 342 3.07 16.96 53.09
N VAL A 343 3.30 17.89 54.04
CA VAL A 343 4.29 17.75 55.10
C VAL A 343 3.60 17.84 56.45
N GLY A 344 3.94 16.95 57.37
CA GLY A 344 3.34 16.92 58.72
C GLY A 344 2.04 16.05 58.79
N ASN A 345 1.63 15.40 57.73
CA ASN A 345 0.41 14.62 57.66
C ASN A 345 0.41 13.34 58.53
N ARG A 346 1.57 12.94 59.09
CA ARG A 346 1.70 11.67 59.86
C ARG A 346 1.05 11.75 61.23
N ASP A 347 1.13 12.91 61.92
CA ASP A 347 0.65 13.11 63.28
C ASP A 347 -0.63 13.96 63.33
N LEU A 348 -1.27 14.19 62.16
CA LEU A 348 -2.44 15.01 62.05
C LEU A 348 -3.71 14.19 62.35
N GLU A 349 -4.62 14.77 63.13
CA GLU A 349 -5.94 14.20 63.43
C GLU A 349 -7.02 15.02 62.72
N ASP A 350 -8.19 14.39 62.47
CA ASP A 350 -9.32 15.04 61.84
C ASP A 350 -9.81 16.24 62.67
N GLY A 351 -9.94 17.42 62.04
CA GLY A 351 -10.31 18.67 62.67
C GLY A 351 -9.17 19.43 63.34
N ALA A 352 -7.92 18.97 63.22
CA ALA A 352 -6.75 19.68 63.78
C ALA A 352 -6.55 21.05 63.09
N GLU A 353 -6.14 22.06 63.89
CA GLU A 353 -5.78 23.38 63.38
C GLU A 353 -4.44 23.31 62.65
N VAL A 354 -4.40 23.85 61.42
CA VAL A 354 -3.22 23.89 60.56
C VAL A 354 -2.87 25.34 60.29
N SER A 355 -1.64 25.76 60.51
CA SER A 355 -1.15 27.03 60.03
C SER A 355 -0.56 26.85 58.63
N LEU A 356 -1.04 27.66 57.70
CA LEU A 356 -0.43 27.74 56.38
C LEU A 356 0.87 28.55 56.51
N PRO A 357 1.95 28.13 55.82
CA PRO A 357 3.14 28.98 55.75
C PRO A 357 2.74 30.31 55.07
N GLU A 358 3.03 31.44 55.76
CA GLU A 358 2.78 32.81 55.28
C GLU A 358 3.85 33.27 54.27
N ASP A 359 4.45 32.40 53.50
CA ASP A 359 5.54 32.77 52.60
C ASP A 359 5.06 33.12 51.21
N GLU A 360 5.50 34.27 50.70
CA GLU A 360 5.32 34.78 49.34
C GLU A 360 5.77 33.78 48.25
N GLU A 361 6.68 32.86 48.57
CA GLU A 361 7.18 31.82 47.64
C GLU A 361 6.08 30.82 47.18
N VAL A 362 5.10 30.51 48.04
CA VAL A 362 4.00 29.55 47.70
C VAL A 362 2.98 30.23 46.76
N ALA A 363 2.80 31.55 46.89
CA ALA A 363 1.93 32.29 45.97
C ALA A 363 2.55 32.41 44.57
N GLU A 364 3.89 32.58 44.47
CA GLU A 364 4.61 32.62 43.21
C GLU A 364 4.58 31.23 42.48
N GLU A 365 4.75 30.12 43.22
CA GLU A 365 4.72 28.77 42.67
C GLU A 365 3.32 28.38 42.16
N LEU A 366 2.25 28.83 42.83
CA LEU A 366 0.86 28.64 42.41
C LEU A 366 0.50 29.51 41.22
N GLU A 367 1.07 30.72 41.10
CA GLU A 367 0.86 31.63 39.95
C GLU A 367 1.62 31.12 38.70
N GLU A 368 2.80 30.51 38.89
CA GLU A 368 3.58 29.88 37.81
C GLU A 368 2.89 28.62 37.27
N LEU A 369 2.31 27.80 38.14
CA LEU A 369 1.49 26.65 37.75
C LEU A 369 0.20 27.04 37.03
N ALA A 370 -0.45 28.14 37.47
CA ALA A 370 -1.64 28.65 36.83
C ALA A 370 -1.34 29.26 35.45
N THR A 371 -0.21 29.92 35.27
CA THR A 371 0.21 30.46 33.96
C THR A 371 0.64 29.37 32.98
N THR A 372 1.30 28.32 33.46
CA THR A 372 1.68 27.16 32.60
C THR A 372 0.45 26.41 32.09
N THR A 373 -0.62 26.37 32.92
CA THR A 373 -1.90 25.73 32.51
C THR A 373 -2.70 26.60 31.53
N ALA A 374 -2.54 27.94 31.59
CA ALA A 374 -3.21 28.90 30.71
C ALA A 374 -2.52 28.99 29.33
N GLU A 375 -1.21 28.77 29.23
CA GLU A 375 -0.50 28.77 27.95
C GLU A 375 -0.75 27.50 27.12
N SER A 376 -1.19 26.39 27.72
CA SER A 376 -1.58 25.19 26.98
C SER A 376 -2.99 25.25 26.36
N SER A 377 -3.78 26.28 26.67
CA SER A 377 -5.13 26.52 26.14
C SER A 377 -5.24 27.74 25.21
N GLY A 378 -4.15 28.06 24.47
CA GLY A 378 -4.10 29.22 23.57
C GLY A 378 -5.09 29.12 22.41
N GLU A 379 -6.12 29.97 22.45
CA GLU A 379 -6.93 30.35 21.30
C GLU A 379 -6.04 30.95 20.19
N PRO A 380 -6.32 30.68 18.91
CA PRO A 380 -5.55 31.28 17.81
C PRO A 380 -5.91 32.78 17.65
N GLU A 381 -4.86 33.62 17.72
CA GLU A 381 -5.01 35.06 17.37
C GLU A 381 -5.48 35.23 15.92
N PRO A 382 -6.33 36.25 15.64
CA PRO A 382 -6.75 36.56 14.27
C PRO A 382 -5.63 37.27 13.49
N GLU A 383 -5.37 36.79 12.28
CA GLU A 383 -4.41 37.36 11.33
C GLU A 383 -4.70 38.85 11.04
N PRO A 384 -3.66 39.70 10.94
CA PRO A 384 -3.83 41.08 10.52
C PRO A 384 -4.07 41.13 9.00
N SER A 385 -5.17 41.75 8.61
CA SER A 385 -5.53 42.08 7.25
C SER A 385 -4.48 43.00 6.59
N VAL A 386 -3.83 42.47 5.53
CA VAL A 386 -2.98 43.26 4.65
C VAL A 386 -3.87 44.09 3.72
N THR A 387 -3.91 45.39 3.96
CA THR A 387 -4.43 46.37 3.01
C THR A 387 -3.43 46.51 1.86
N ALA A 388 -3.90 46.23 0.65
CA ALA A 388 -3.24 46.62 -0.58
C ALA A 388 -3.26 48.14 -0.69
N ASP A 389 -2.11 48.75 -0.87
CA ASP A 389 -2.00 50.11 -1.46
C ASP A 389 -1.08 50.03 -2.66
N GLY A 390 -1.58 50.58 -3.77
CA GLY A 390 -0.95 50.57 -5.05
C GLY A 390 0.01 51.74 -5.24
N GLY A 391 0.82 51.64 -6.26
CA GLY A 391 1.50 52.82 -6.79
C GLY A 391 2.84 52.53 -7.49
N GLU A 392 2.78 52.66 -8.81
CA GLU A 392 3.81 52.91 -9.82
C GLU A 392 4.69 51.71 -10.23
#